data_8cad7a9fe29650a6ca97c0ea5e50ce16
#
_entry.id   8cad7a9fe29650a6ca97c0ea5e50ce16
#
_cell.length_a   1.000
_cell.length_b   1.000
_cell.length_c   1.000
_cell.angle_alpha   90.00
_cell.angle_beta   90.00
_cell.angle_gamma   90.00
#
_symmetry.space_group_name_H-M   'P 1'
#
loop_
_entity.id
_entity.type
_entity.pdbx_description
1 polymer ?
#
loop_
_entity_poly.entity_id
_entity_poly.type
_entity_poly.pdbx_seq_one_letter_code
_entity_poly.pdbx_strand_id
1 'polypeptide(L)'
;TPRKAAFLQEWGCELTRGDLLEPDSLDYALEGMDAVIDASTSRPNDPRSIYETDWDGKLNLLRACERAGVKRFVFLSLLGAHQYREVPLMDIKACTEKLLEASDFDYTILQGAAFMQGVISQFAIPVLESQTVWVSGSPTAIAYMNTQDMARFAVAALEREETVRGTYPVVGPKAWNTGELVQLCERCSGKTA
;
A
#
# COMPACT_ATOMS: atom_id res chain seq x y z
N THR A 1 3.29 12.82 10.40
CA THR A 1 3.33 13.73 11.57
C THR A 1 2.19 13.41 12.52
N PRO A 2 2.38 13.38 13.87
CA PRO A 2 1.34 13.06 14.86
C PRO A 2 0.04 13.83 14.66
N ARG A 3 0.14 15.10 14.24
CA ARG A 3 -1.01 15.97 14.01
C ARG A 3 -1.95 15.48 12.89
N LYS A 4 -1.42 14.78 11.87
CA LYS A 4 -2.23 14.23 10.77
C LYS A 4 -2.89 12.89 11.13
N ALA A 5 -2.39 12.22 12.16
CA ALA A 5 -2.88 10.92 12.61
C ALA A 5 -3.74 11.02 13.89
N ALA A 6 -3.93 12.22 14.46
CA ALA A 6 -4.64 12.41 15.72
C ALA A 6 -6.06 11.82 15.72
N PHE A 7 -6.75 11.84 14.58
CA PHE A 7 -8.08 11.24 14.45
C PHE A 7 -8.11 9.72 14.72
N LEU A 8 -6.99 9.03 14.54
CA LEU A 8 -6.90 7.60 14.81
C LEU A 8 -6.99 7.29 16.30
N GLN A 9 -6.58 8.23 17.17
CA GLN A 9 -6.73 8.08 18.63
C GLN A 9 -8.19 8.06 19.04
N GLU A 10 -9.06 8.83 18.35
CA GLU A 10 -10.50 8.81 18.56
C GLU A 10 -11.12 7.45 18.22
N TRP A 11 -10.44 6.66 17.39
CA TRP A 11 -10.82 5.30 17.01
C TRP A 11 -10.14 4.22 17.88
N GLY A 12 -9.45 4.64 18.96
CA GLY A 12 -8.82 3.74 19.92
C GLY A 12 -7.40 3.29 19.55
N CYS A 13 -6.78 3.92 18.54
CA CYS A 13 -5.40 3.60 18.20
C CYS A 13 -4.42 4.32 19.12
N GLU A 14 -3.39 3.62 19.56
CA GLU A 14 -2.21 4.23 20.15
C GLU A 14 -1.29 4.75 19.03
N LEU A 15 -0.80 5.97 19.21
CA LEU A 15 0.12 6.59 18.26
C LEU A 15 1.52 6.59 18.80
N THR A 16 2.40 5.88 18.13
CA THR A 16 3.86 5.89 18.41
C THR A 16 4.60 6.56 17.27
N ARG A 17 5.62 7.33 17.61
CA ARG A 17 6.52 7.93 16.62
C ARG A 17 7.55 6.90 16.19
N GLY A 18 7.60 6.62 14.89
CA GLY A 18 8.64 5.83 14.23
C GLY A 18 9.01 6.45 12.90
N ASP A 19 10.27 6.39 12.54
CA ASP A 19 10.77 6.75 11.22
C ASP A 19 11.56 5.58 10.65
N LEU A 20 11.18 5.11 9.49
CA LEU A 20 11.83 3.96 8.83
C LEU A 20 13.34 4.15 8.62
N LEU A 21 13.83 5.39 8.59
CA LEU A 21 15.25 5.71 8.44
C LEU A 21 15.96 6.01 9.77
N GLU A 22 15.24 5.91 10.88
CA GLU A 22 15.77 6.05 12.24
C GLU A 22 15.57 4.73 13.01
N PRO A 23 16.49 3.73 12.89
CA PRO A 23 16.31 2.38 13.45
C PRO A 23 15.95 2.35 14.94
N ASP A 24 16.55 3.22 15.75
CA ASP A 24 16.28 3.30 17.19
C ASP A 24 14.81 3.67 17.47
N SER A 25 14.19 4.48 16.60
CA SER A 25 12.78 4.84 16.72
C SER A 25 11.84 3.67 16.42
N LEU A 26 12.29 2.73 15.59
CA LEU A 26 11.55 1.51 15.27
C LEU A 26 11.59 0.51 16.41
N ASP A 27 12.72 0.36 17.07
CA ASP A 27 12.86 -0.53 18.23
C ASP A 27 11.86 -0.13 19.32
N TYR A 28 11.75 1.17 19.63
CA TYR A 28 10.76 1.68 20.56
C TYR A 28 9.31 1.46 20.08
N ALA A 29 9.05 1.68 18.78
CA ALA A 29 7.70 1.55 18.22
C ALA A 29 7.20 0.09 18.17
N LEU A 30 8.13 -0.87 18.17
CA LEU A 30 7.84 -2.30 18.05
C LEU A 30 7.90 -3.04 19.40
N GLU A 31 8.21 -2.35 20.49
CA GLU A 31 8.28 -2.96 21.83
C GLU A 31 6.92 -3.58 22.20
N GLY A 32 6.91 -4.88 22.46
CA GLY A 32 5.70 -5.64 22.85
C GLY A 32 4.71 -5.91 21.71
N MET A 33 5.09 -5.67 20.45
CA MET A 33 4.22 -5.96 19.31
C MET A 33 4.37 -7.43 18.87
N ASP A 34 3.23 -8.11 18.71
CA ASP A 34 3.18 -9.49 18.21
C ASP A 34 3.18 -9.55 16.68
N ALA A 35 2.63 -8.53 16.02
CA ALA A 35 2.41 -8.49 14.59
C ALA A 35 2.61 -7.09 14.00
N VAL A 36 2.97 -7.05 12.72
CA VAL A 36 3.12 -5.81 11.95
C VAL A 36 2.35 -5.88 10.64
N ILE A 37 1.62 -4.83 10.32
CA ILE A 37 1.09 -4.57 8.96
C ILE A 37 1.89 -3.42 8.37
N ASP A 38 2.68 -3.71 7.34
CA ASP A 38 3.44 -2.69 6.62
C ASP A 38 2.66 -2.17 5.41
N ALA A 39 2.05 -1.01 5.59
CA ALA A 39 1.38 -0.24 4.53
C ALA A 39 2.17 1.03 4.16
N SER A 40 3.42 1.13 4.58
CA SER A 40 4.23 2.31 4.32
C SER A 40 4.79 2.31 2.90
N THR A 41 4.79 3.48 2.27
CA THR A 41 5.41 3.73 0.97
C THR A 41 5.62 5.23 0.79
N SER A 42 6.57 5.61 -0.04
CA SER A 42 6.82 7.00 -0.43
C SER A 42 5.66 7.56 -1.25
N ARG A 43 5.51 8.88 -1.22
CA ARG A 43 4.55 9.62 -2.04
C ARG A 43 5.29 10.46 -3.08
N PRO A 44 4.65 10.84 -4.20
CA PRO A 44 5.32 11.62 -5.26
C PRO A 44 6.00 12.91 -4.80
N ASN A 45 5.54 13.51 -3.70
CA ASN A 45 6.06 14.78 -3.17
C ASN A 45 6.85 14.59 -1.85
N ASP A 46 7.23 13.38 -1.51
CA ASP A 46 8.07 13.14 -0.34
C ASP A 46 9.49 13.66 -0.61
N PRO A 47 10.14 14.28 0.39
CA PRO A 47 11.50 14.77 0.23
C PRO A 47 12.54 13.66 0.13
N ARG A 48 12.19 12.45 0.53
CA ARG A 48 13.01 11.25 0.48
C ARG A 48 12.71 10.46 -0.79
N SER A 49 13.73 9.84 -1.34
CA SER A 49 13.58 8.97 -2.51
C SER A 49 12.80 7.69 -2.17
N ILE A 50 12.29 7.03 -3.21
CA ILE A 50 11.67 5.71 -3.06
C ILE A 50 12.66 4.66 -2.53
N TYR A 51 13.95 4.78 -2.88
CA TYR A 51 14.98 3.87 -2.40
C TYR A 51 15.20 4.02 -0.89
N GLU A 52 15.27 5.26 -0.39
CA GLU A 52 15.39 5.51 1.04
C GLU A 52 14.18 4.97 1.80
N THR A 53 12.96 5.29 1.35
CA THR A 53 11.74 4.93 2.09
C THR A 53 11.32 3.48 1.86
N ASP A 54 11.25 3.04 0.59
CA ASP A 54 10.67 1.74 0.24
C ASP A 54 11.69 0.61 0.18
N TRP A 55 13.02 0.91 0.20
CA TRP A 55 14.07 -0.11 0.30
C TRP A 55 14.81 -0.05 1.63
N ASP A 56 15.60 0.99 1.89
CA ASP A 56 16.39 1.09 3.12
C ASP A 56 15.50 1.08 4.36
N GLY A 57 14.38 1.82 4.31
CA GLY A 57 13.38 1.84 5.35
C GLY A 57 12.73 0.47 5.60
N LYS A 58 12.50 -0.34 4.56
CA LYS A 58 11.97 -1.70 4.73
C LYS A 58 13.01 -2.64 5.38
N LEU A 59 14.26 -2.55 4.96
CA LEU A 59 15.34 -3.32 5.59
C LEU A 59 15.45 -3.00 7.08
N ASN A 60 15.36 -1.72 7.43
CA ASN A 60 15.38 -1.29 8.84
C ASN A 60 14.18 -1.84 9.60
N LEU A 61 12.97 -1.76 9.02
CA LEU A 61 11.75 -2.28 9.64
C LEU A 61 11.83 -3.79 9.87
N LEU A 62 12.23 -4.57 8.87
CA LEU A 62 12.36 -6.03 9.00
C LEU A 62 13.37 -6.40 10.10
N ARG A 63 14.54 -5.76 10.11
CA ARG A 63 15.56 -5.97 11.15
C ARG A 63 15.06 -5.58 12.56
N ALA A 64 14.30 -4.50 12.66
CA ALA A 64 13.72 -4.09 13.93
C ALA A 64 12.63 -5.08 14.40
N CYS A 65 11.80 -5.60 13.48
CA CYS A 65 10.85 -6.68 13.78
C CYS A 65 11.54 -7.95 14.28
N GLU A 66 12.64 -8.35 13.65
CA GLU A 66 13.45 -9.50 14.11
C GLU A 66 13.97 -9.29 15.54
N ARG A 67 14.55 -8.11 15.84
CA ARG A 67 15.04 -7.78 17.18
C ARG A 67 13.93 -7.75 18.23
N ALA A 68 12.76 -7.22 17.87
CA ALA A 68 11.59 -7.15 18.75
C ALA A 68 10.89 -8.51 18.94
N GLY A 69 11.27 -9.54 18.17
CA GLY A 69 10.64 -10.87 18.23
C GLY A 69 9.26 -10.95 17.59
N VAL A 70 8.91 -9.97 16.73
CA VAL A 70 7.67 -9.99 15.92
C VAL A 70 7.65 -11.25 15.07
N LYS A 71 6.57 -12.01 15.14
CA LYS A 71 6.41 -13.25 14.35
C LYS A 71 5.58 -13.03 13.10
N ARG A 72 4.49 -12.30 13.20
CA ARG A 72 3.50 -12.11 12.14
C ARG A 72 3.76 -10.83 11.37
N PHE A 73 3.92 -10.94 10.03
CA PHE A 73 4.20 -9.78 9.18
C PHE A 73 3.27 -9.76 7.96
N VAL A 74 2.45 -8.74 7.82
CA VAL A 74 1.59 -8.53 6.64
C VAL A 74 2.16 -7.39 5.80
N PHE A 75 2.49 -7.68 4.55
CA PHE A 75 3.11 -6.73 3.63
C PHE A 75 2.15 -6.34 2.51
N LEU A 76 1.92 -5.03 2.32
CA LEU A 76 1.17 -4.53 1.18
C LEU A 76 2.12 -4.31 -0.01
N SER A 77 2.02 -5.20 -0.98
CA SER A 77 2.80 -5.19 -2.21
C SER A 77 1.96 -4.77 -3.42
N LEU A 78 2.54 -4.87 -4.61
CA LEU A 78 1.91 -4.52 -5.87
C LEU A 78 1.72 -5.75 -6.76
N LEU A 79 0.54 -5.87 -7.36
CA LEU A 79 0.25 -6.94 -8.30
C LEU A 79 1.19 -6.85 -9.51
N GLY A 80 1.82 -7.96 -9.84
CA GLY A 80 2.77 -8.04 -10.96
C GLY A 80 4.14 -7.40 -10.68
N ALA A 81 4.49 -7.12 -9.44
CA ALA A 81 5.78 -6.51 -9.07
C ALA A 81 6.98 -7.23 -9.71
N HIS A 82 6.97 -8.54 -9.75
CA HIS A 82 8.02 -9.37 -10.35
C HIS A 82 8.07 -9.35 -11.88
N GLN A 83 7.01 -8.86 -12.55
CA GLN A 83 6.90 -8.80 -14.01
C GLN A 83 7.42 -7.48 -14.60
N TYR A 84 7.37 -6.39 -13.83
CA TYR A 84 7.67 -5.03 -14.28
C TYR A 84 8.85 -4.43 -13.50
N ARG A 85 9.96 -5.17 -13.44
CA ARG A 85 11.14 -4.80 -12.67
C ARG A 85 11.90 -3.59 -13.21
N GLU A 86 11.61 -3.16 -14.42
CA GLU A 86 12.08 -1.89 -15.00
C GLU A 86 11.45 -0.66 -14.32
N VAL A 87 10.33 -0.83 -13.60
CA VAL A 87 9.70 0.21 -12.79
C VAL A 87 10.31 0.14 -11.38
N PRO A 88 11.03 1.18 -10.91
CA PRO A 88 11.79 1.10 -9.66
C PRO A 88 10.97 0.67 -8.44
N LEU A 89 9.76 1.19 -8.27
CA LEU A 89 8.90 0.79 -7.16
C LEU A 89 8.47 -0.68 -7.25
N MET A 90 8.19 -1.18 -8.44
CA MET A 90 7.85 -2.59 -8.66
C MET A 90 9.04 -3.49 -8.33
N ASP A 91 10.24 -3.10 -8.75
CA ASP A 91 11.46 -3.85 -8.43
C ASP A 91 11.73 -3.91 -6.92
N ILE A 92 11.60 -2.80 -6.23
CA ILE A 92 11.74 -2.73 -4.77
C ILE A 92 10.72 -3.63 -4.09
N LYS A 93 9.44 -3.58 -4.49
CA LYS A 93 8.40 -4.46 -3.95
C LYS A 93 8.71 -5.93 -4.18
N ALA A 94 9.12 -6.30 -5.39
CA ALA A 94 9.52 -7.67 -5.72
C ALA A 94 10.73 -8.15 -4.89
N CYS A 95 11.72 -7.27 -4.65
CA CYS A 95 12.85 -7.58 -3.78
C CYS A 95 12.41 -7.77 -2.32
N THR A 96 11.50 -6.93 -1.83
CA THR A 96 10.95 -7.06 -0.46
C THR A 96 10.14 -8.34 -0.30
N GLU A 97 9.34 -8.74 -1.30
CA GLU A 97 8.64 -10.03 -1.31
C GLU A 97 9.63 -11.19 -1.14
N LYS A 98 10.73 -11.19 -1.90
CA LYS A 98 11.78 -12.23 -1.79
C LYS A 98 12.48 -12.25 -0.45
N LEU A 99 12.70 -11.09 0.17
CA LEU A 99 13.27 -11.03 1.53
C LEU A 99 12.32 -11.68 2.54
N LEU A 100 11.02 -11.41 2.45
CA LEU A 100 10.02 -12.04 3.30
C LEU A 100 9.93 -13.55 3.07
N GLU A 101 9.94 -14.00 1.81
CA GLU A 101 9.94 -15.42 1.45
C GLU A 101 11.15 -16.17 2.04
N ALA A 102 12.31 -15.51 2.12
CA ALA A 102 13.54 -16.07 2.66
C ALA A 102 13.68 -15.90 4.20
N SER A 103 12.77 -15.18 4.84
CA SER A 103 12.80 -14.89 6.27
C SER A 103 12.13 -15.97 7.11
N ASP A 104 12.28 -15.88 8.42
CA ASP A 104 11.58 -16.71 9.41
C ASP A 104 10.23 -16.11 9.86
N PHE A 105 9.78 -15.01 9.24
CA PHE A 105 8.47 -14.45 9.55
C PHE A 105 7.33 -15.35 9.08
N ASP A 106 6.27 -15.38 9.87
CA ASP A 106 4.95 -15.83 9.45
C ASP A 106 4.30 -14.73 8.58
N TYR A 107 4.86 -14.54 7.37
CA TYR A 107 4.45 -13.46 6.50
C TYR A 107 3.14 -13.74 5.76
N THR A 108 2.45 -12.66 5.36
CA THR A 108 1.45 -12.67 4.29
C THR A 108 1.72 -11.47 3.38
N ILE A 109 1.78 -11.71 2.07
CA ILE A 109 1.96 -10.68 1.05
C ILE A 109 0.62 -10.45 0.35
N LEU A 110 0.12 -9.21 0.42
CA LEU A 110 -1.11 -8.79 -0.25
C LEU A 110 -0.76 -7.90 -1.44
N GLN A 111 -0.94 -8.43 -2.66
CA GLN A 111 -0.60 -7.73 -3.89
C GLN A 111 -1.80 -6.96 -4.43
N GLY A 112 -1.85 -5.65 -4.19
CA GLY A 112 -2.87 -4.73 -4.70
C GLY A 112 -2.58 -4.25 -6.11
N ALA A 113 -3.62 -3.98 -6.92
CA ALA A 113 -3.44 -3.39 -8.25
C ALA A 113 -3.42 -1.84 -8.16
N ALA A 114 -4.53 -1.24 -7.78
CA ALA A 114 -4.68 0.20 -7.57
C ALA A 114 -5.85 0.49 -6.64
N PHE A 115 -5.93 1.71 -6.11
CA PHE A 115 -6.98 2.08 -5.18
C PHE A 115 -8.02 3.02 -5.80
N MET A 116 -9.32 2.74 -5.54
CA MET A 116 -10.45 3.57 -5.98
C MET A 116 -10.33 5.02 -5.50
N GLN A 117 -9.70 5.27 -4.36
CA GLN A 117 -9.47 6.61 -3.84
C GLN A 117 -8.61 7.47 -4.78
N GLY A 118 -7.71 6.84 -5.56
CA GLY A 118 -6.94 7.52 -6.59
C GLY A 118 -7.80 8.00 -7.78
N VAL A 119 -8.90 7.30 -8.09
CA VAL A 119 -9.84 7.68 -9.15
C VAL A 119 -10.47 9.05 -8.87
N ILE A 120 -10.68 9.39 -7.61
CA ILE A 120 -11.30 10.66 -7.21
C ILE A 120 -10.44 11.84 -7.68
N SER A 121 -9.16 11.85 -7.34
CA SER A 121 -8.26 12.95 -7.70
C SER A 121 -7.84 12.93 -9.18
N GLN A 122 -7.73 11.75 -9.77
CA GLN A 122 -7.25 11.61 -11.15
C GLN A 122 -8.33 11.85 -12.21
N PHE A 123 -9.58 11.51 -11.90
CA PHE A 123 -10.68 11.55 -12.87
C PHE A 123 -11.88 12.33 -12.37
N ALA A 124 -12.40 12.07 -11.16
CA ALA A 124 -13.66 12.65 -10.73
C ALA A 124 -13.56 14.16 -10.50
N ILE A 125 -12.51 14.65 -9.85
CA ILE A 125 -12.31 16.09 -9.62
C ILE A 125 -12.13 16.84 -10.94
N PRO A 126 -11.23 16.44 -11.85
CA PRO A 126 -11.12 17.11 -13.16
C PRO A 126 -12.42 17.17 -13.93
N VAL A 127 -13.22 16.09 -13.98
CA VAL A 127 -14.53 16.10 -14.65
C VAL A 127 -15.49 17.08 -13.96
N LEU A 128 -15.56 17.07 -12.61
CA LEU A 128 -16.41 17.99 -11.86
C LEU A 128 -16.05 19.47 -12.09
N GLU A 129 -14.78 19.76 -12.27
CA GLU A 129 -14.26 21.12 -12.54
C GLU A 129 -14.23 21.47 -14.02
N SER A 130 -14.73 20.59 -14.91
CA SER A 130 -14.69 20.75 -16.36
C SER A 130 -13.27 20.97 -16.91
N GLN A 131 -12.31 20.26 -16.31
CA GLN A 131 -10.92 20.23 -16.72
C GLN A 131 -10.67 19.05 -17.66
N THR A 132 -9.69 19.19 -18.55
CA THR A 132 -9.27 18.11 -19.44
C THR A 132 -8.64 16.96 -18.63
N VAL A 133 -9.16 15.76 -18.85
CA VAL A 133 -8.55 14.54 -18.29
C VAL A 133 -7.50 14.01 -19.26
N TRP A 134 -6.25 13.98 -18.82
CA TRP A 134 -5.17 13.40 -19.61
C TRP A 134 -5.14 11.87 -19.44
N VAL A 135 -5.26 11.19 -20.57
CA VAL A 135 -5.17 9.73 -20.66
C VAL A 135 -3.87 9.38 -21.36
N SER A 136 -2.96 8.74 -20.65
CA SER A 136 -1.69 8.28 -21.23
C SER A 136 -1.71 6.76 -21.44
N GLY A 137 -1.20 6.33 -22.58
CA GLY A 137 -0.91 4.92 -22.84
C GLY A 137 -2.04 4.11 -23.49
N SER A 138 -1.78 2.84 -23.64
CA SER A 138 -2.73 1.84 -24.14
C SER A 138 -3.89 1.66 -23.15
N PRO A 139 -5.11 1.33 -23.59
CA PRO A 139 -6.26 1.13 -22.71
C PRO A 139 -6.09 -0.13 -21.87
N THR A 140 -5.31 -0.03 -20.80
CA THR A 140 -5.12 -1.09 -19.81
C THR A 140 -6.28 -1.01 -18.81
N ALA A 141 -6.92 -2.15 -18.57
CA ALA A 141 -7.96 -2.25 -17.56
C ALA A 141 -7.35 -2.61 -16.19
N ILE A 142 -7.71 -1.87 -15.15
CA ILE A 142 -7.23 -2.05 -13.78
C ILE A 142 -8.40 -2.38 -12.87
N ALA A 143 -8.26 -3.43 -12.08
CA ALA A 143 -9.24 -3.83 -11.08
C ALA A 143 -9.00 -3.06 -9.76
N TYR A 144 -9.47 -1.82 -9.73
CA TYR A 144 -9.33 -0.93 -8.57
C TYR A 144 -10.02 -1.50 -7.33
N MET A 145 -9.36 -1.40 -6.21
CA MET A 145 -9.85 -1.84 -4.91
C MET A 145 -10.10 -0.66 -3.97
N ASN A 146 -11.07 -0.80 -3.07
CA ASN A 146 -11.26 0.15 -1.99
C ASN A 146 -10.18 -0.05 -0.91
N THR A 147 -9.56 1.03 -0.43
CA THR A 147 -8.55 0.97 0.63
C THR A 147 -9.08 0.37 1.94
N GLN A 148 -10.39 0.54 2.25
CA GLN A 148 -11.00 -0.07 3.42
C GLN A 148 -11.09 -1.60 3.28
N ASP A 149 -11.36 -2.11 2.07
CA ASP A 149 -11.37 -3.55 1.83
C ASP A 149 -9.95 -4.12 1.91
N MET A 150 -8.94 -3.41 1.39
CA MET A 150 -7.54 -3.80 1.57
C MET A 150 -7.18 -3.89 3.06
N ALA A 151 -7.62 -2.92 3.88
CA ALA A 151 -7.40 -2.95 5.33
C ALA A 151 -8.09 -4.14 5.99
N ARG A 152 -9.33 -4.48 5.57
CA ARG A 152 -10.04 -5.68 6.06
C ARG A 152 -9.30 -6.97 5.70
N PHE A 153 -8.75 -7.07 4.49
CA PHE A 153 -7.92 -8.22 4.10
C PHE A 153 -6.64 -8.29 4.94
N ALA A 154 -5.98 -7.15 5.20
CA ALA A 154 -4.79 -7.12 6.04
C ALA A 154 -5.05 -7.55 7.48
N VAL A 155 -6.18 -7.11 8.07
CA VAL A 155 -6.59 -7.54 9.41
C VAL A 155 -6.98 -9.03 9.42
N ALA A 156 -7.78 -9.47 8.44
CA ALA A 156 -8.15 -10.89 8.33
C ALA A 156 -6.92 -11.79 8.17
N ALA A 157 -5.89 -11.31 7.46
CA ALA A 157 -4.64 -12.05 7.32
C ALA A 157 -3.92 -12.26 8.66
N LEU A 158 -4.03 -11.34 9.62
CA LEU A 158 -3.44 -11.53 10.96
C LEU A 158 -4.09 -12.68 11.74
N GLU A 159 -5.38 -12.91 11.53
CA GLU A 159 -6.20 -13.87 12.29
C GLU A 159 -6.24 -15.27 11.67
N ARG A 160 -5.81 -15.40 10.41
CA ARG A 160 -5.97 -16.65 9.63
C ARG A 160 -4.65 -17.36 9.42
N GLU A 161 -4.48 -18.52 10.05
CA GLU A 161 -3.28 -19.35 9.90
C GLU A 161 -3.06 -19.82 8.46
N GLU A 162 -4.14 -20.05 7.70
CA GLU A 162 -4.06 -20.47 6.29
C GLU A 162 -3.43 -19.42 5.37
N THR A 163 -3.25 -18.17 5.85
CA THR A 163 -2.59 -17.11 5.09
C THR A 163 -1.09 -17.00 5.38
N VAL A 164 -0.60 -17.73 6.37
CA VAL A 164 0.82 -17.72 6.74
C VAL A 164 1.67 -18.24 5.59
N ARG A 165 2.76 -17.49 5.31
CA ARG A 165 3.71 -17.73 4.21
C ARG A 165 3.03 -17.76 2.82
N GLY A 166 1.93 -17.02 2.69
CA GLY A 166 1.15 -16.91 1.46
C GLY A 166 1.25 -15.56 0.78
N THR A 167 1.11 -15.57 -0.56
CA THR A 167 1.03 -14.38 -1.41
C THR A 167 -0.31 -14.37 -2.13
N TYR A 168 -1.07 -13.28 -1.98
CA TYR A 168 -2.44 -13.19 -2.47
C TYR A 168 -2.64 -11.95 -3.33
N PRO A 169 -3.16 -12.09 -4.57
CA PRO A 169 -3.65 -10.94 -5.32
C PRO A 169 -4.93 -10.42 -4.67
N VAL A 170 -4.95 -9.11 -4.37
CA VAL A 170 -6.08 -8.45 -3.73
C VAL A 170 -6.53 -7.31 -4.63
N VAL A 171 -7.60 -7.56 -5.38
CA VAL A 171 -8.07 -6.69 -6.46
C VAL A 171 -9.57 -6.48 -6.38
N GLY A 172 -10.07 -5.42 -7.04
CA GLY A 172 -11.50 -5.15 -7.10
C GLY A 172 -12.27 -6.16 -7.99
N PRO A 173 -13.58 -6.19 -7.89
CA PRO A 173 -14.43 -7.18 -8.57
C PRO A 173 -14.54 -6.96 -10.08
N LYS A 174 -14.17 -5.77 -10.57
CA LYS A 174 -14.22 -5.41 -11.99
C LYS A 174 -12.98 -4.60 -12.37
N ALA A 175 -12.41 -4.92 -13.54
CA ALA A 175 -11.39 -4.11 -14.15
C ALA A 175 -12.05 -2.97 -14.98
N TRP A 176 -11.47 -1.77 -14.91
CA TRP A 176 -11.90 -0.56 -15.57
C TRP A 176 -10.76 0.01 -16.40
N ASN A 177 -11.02 0.38 -17.64
CA ASN A 177 -10.10 1.21 -18.39
C ASN A 177 -10.37 2.71 -18.12
N THR A 178 -9.43 3.55 -18.49
CA THR A 178 -9.51 4.99 -18.21
C THR A 178 -10.74 5.64 -18.85
N GLY A 179 -11.09 5.27 -20.09
CA GLY A 179 -12.28 5.79 -20.76
C GLY A 179 -13.58 5.44 -20.03
N GLU A 180 -13.72 4.22 -19.53
CA GLU A 180 -14.85 3.80 -18.71
C GLU A 180 -14.95 4.59 -17.40
N LEU A 181 -13.81 4.90 -16.76
CA LEU A 181 -13.77 5.72 -15.55
C LEU A 181 -14.19 7.15 -15.79
N VAL A 182 -13.69 7.78 -16.87
CA VAL A 182 -14.12 9.13 -17.28
C VAL A 182 -15.62 9.15 -17.55
N GLN A 183 -16.13 8.23 -18.37
CA GLN A 183 -17.56 8.11 -18.64
C GLN A 183 -18.40 7.88 -17.38
N LEU A 184 -17.88 7.12 -16.41
CA LEU A 184 -18.54 6.94 -15.11
C LEU A 184 -18.63 8.28 -14.37
N CYS A 185 -17.53 9.03 -14.31
CA CYS A 185 -17.51 10.35 -13.66
C CYS A 185 -18.45 11.34 -14.35
N GLU A 186 -18.48 11.37 -15.69
CA GLU A 186 -19.40 12.20 -16.47
C GLU A 186 -20.86 11.87 -16.18
N ARG A 187 -21.22 10.58 -16.20
CA ARG A 187 -22.60 10.15 -15.87
C ARG A 187 -23.01 10.51 -14.45
N CYS A 188 -22.09 10.36 -13.48
CA CYS A 188 -22.39 10.66 -12.08
C CYS A 188 -22.48 12.15 -11.79
N SER A 189 -21.72 12.98 -12.52
CA SER A 189 -21.66 14.43 -12.32
C SER A 189 -22.64 15.22 -13.20
N GLY A 190 -23.08 14.64 -14.32
CA GLY A 190 -23.82 15.34 -15.37
C GLY A 190 -22.97 16.33 -16.17
N LYS A 191 -21.63 16.24 -16.07
CA LYS A 191 -20.68 17.09 -16.79
C LYS A 191 -19.86 16.26 -17.78
N THR A 192 -19.27 16.91 -18.75
CA THR A 192 -18.34 16.31 -19.72
C THR A 192 -16.91 16.79 -19.46
N ALA A 193 -15.92 15.89 -19.67
CA ALA A 193 -14.50 16.19 -19.57
C ALA A 193 -13.93 16.76 -20.89
#